data_c1e438e17f50a2013da984c1fbc064b4
#
_entry.id   c1e438e17f50a2013da984c1fbc064b4
#
_cell.length_a   1.000
_cell.length_b   1.000
_cell.length_c   1.000
_cell.angle_alpha   90.00
_cell.angle_beta   90.00
_cell.angle_gamma   90.00
#
_symmetry.space_group_name_H-M   'P 1'
#
loop_
_entity.id
_entity.type
_entity.pdbx_description
1 polymer ?
#
loop_
_entity_poly.entity_id
_entity_poly.type
_entity_poly.pdbx_seq_one_letter_code
_entity_poly.pdbx_strand_id
1 'polypeptide(L)'
;MKIIAILALLVLAAAPSAASAQDNHPAPTRTQSAAASRAAQQAADSARSAQEAIASAAHRAERAADDASASVTQAISRAVARAAEAARRAQQRLRESAQAAAGDGRELARKAEEASGRAAAATERAVKEAEAAARQRAEAGKEEARKAAQAARAALREAQDAAREAATAARQAADKAADAARNAGRS
;
A
#
# COMPACT_ATOMS: atom_id res chain seq x y z
N MET A 1 -21.43 48.07 14.89
CA MET A 1 -20.52 49.24 14.74
C MET A 1 -19.13 48.76 14.39
N LYS A 2 -18.61 49.30 13.29
CA LYS A 2 -17.20 49.33 12.76
C LYS A 2 -16.77 48.11 11.96
N ILE A 3 -16.93 48.13 10.64
CA ILE A 3 -16.10 48.73 9.57
C ILE A 3 -14.86 47.89 9.30
N ILE A 4 -14.90 46.96 8.33
CA ILE A 4 -14.60 47.00 6.88
C ILE A 4 -13.24 47.64 6.57
N ALA A 5 -12.33 46.84 6.02
CA ALA A 5 -11.34 47.34 5.08
C ALA A 5 -11.17 46.30 3.96
N ILE A 6 -11.69 46.61 2.83
CA ILE A 6 -11.47 45.99 1.53
C ILE A 6 -10.08 46.45 1.05
N LEU A 7 -9.17 45.51 0.79
CA LEU A 7 -7.97 45.80 0.04
C LEU A 7 -7.98 44.96 -1.23
N ALA A 8 -8.42 45.60 -2.30
CA ALA A 8 -8.29 45.10 -3.65
C ALA A 8 -6.80 45.16 -4.06
N LEU A 9 -6.16 44.02 -4.22
CA LEU A 9 -4.84 43.94 -4.82
C LEU A 9 -4.98 43.49 -6.26
N LEU A 10 -4.79 44.43 -7.16
CA LEU A 10 -4.71 44.24 -8.59
C LEU A 10 -3.40 43.52 -8.91
N VAL A 11 -3.45 42.22 -9.23
CA VAL A 11 -2.29 41.49 -9.72
C VAL A 11 -2.32 41.44 -11.24
N LEU A 12 -1.42 42.20 -11.79
CA LEU A 12 -1.06 42.32 -13.20
C LEU A 12 -0.70 40.93 -13.77
N ALA A 13 -1.42 40.50 -14.78
CA ALA A 13 -1.14 39.27 -15.50
C ALA A 13 0.15 39.45 -16.33
N ALA A 14 1.24 38.88 -15.85
CA ALA A 14 2.38 38.55 -16.67
C ALA A 14 2.20 37.09 -17.12
N ALA A 15 1.88 36.89 -18.39
CA ALA A 15 1.90 35.58 -19.02
C ALA A 15 3.37 35.08 -19.04
N PRO A 16 3.70 33.95 -18.42
CA PRO A 16 4.95 33.30 -18.70
C PRO A 16 4.79 32.59 -20.05
N SER A 17 5.58 33.00 -21.01
CA SER A 17 5.85 32.27 -22.24
C SER A 17 6.11 30.80 -21.88
N ALA A 18 5.31 29.92 -22.44
CA ALA A 18 5.55 28.47 -22.40
C ALA A 18 6.85 28.18 -23.20
N ALA A 19 7.99 28.37 -22.56
CA ALA A 19 9.19 27.69 -22.93
C ALA A 19 8.94 26.21 -22.63
N SER A 20 8.76 25.41 -23.70
CA SER A 20 8.83 23.97 -23.64
C SER A 20 10.18 23.59 -23.04
N ALA A 21 10.20 23.42 -21.71
CA ALA A 21 11.28 22.72 -21.06
C ALA A 21 11.18 21.27 -21.57
N GLN A 22 11.88 20.98 -22.64
CA GLN A 22 12.31 19.62 -22.95
C GLN A 22 13.06 19.18 -21.71
N ASP A 23 12.44 18.27 -20.94
CA ASP A 23 13.07 17.55 -19.84
C ASP A 23 14.27 16.78 -20.39
N ASN A 24 15.38 17.48 -20.53
CA ASN A 24 16.69 16.90 -20.83
C ASN A 24 17.19 16.20 -19.56
N HIS A 25 16.43 15.22 -19.08
CA HIS A 25 16.89 14.31 -18.04
C HIS A 25 17.96 13.45 -18.71
N PRO A 26 19.24 13.53 -18.30
CA PRO A 26 20.27 12.66 -18.86
C PRO A 26 19.83 11.21 -18.69
N ALA A 27 20.00 10.39 -19.72
CA ALA A 27 19.65 8.98 -19.67
C ALA A 27 20.29 8.33 -18.44
N PRO A 28 19.56 7.53 -17.67
CA PRO A 28 20.07 6.94 -16.43
C PRO A 28 21.31 6.11 -16.73
N THR A 29 22.35 6.30 -15.93
CA THR A 29 23.58 5.52 -16.07
C THR A 29 23.29 4.04 -15.82
N ARG A 30 24.13 3.15 -16.38
CA ARG A 30 24.02 1.69 -16.17
C ARG A 30 23.89 1.32 -14.69
N THR A 31 24.64 1.97 -13.81
CA THR A 31 24.60 1.75 -12.36
C THR A 31 23.26 2.17 -11.76
N GLN A 32 22.68 3.29 -12.18
CA GLN A 32 21.36 3.76 -11.72
C GLN A 32 20.25 2.83 -12.18
N SER A 33 20.28 2.37 -13.44
CA SER A 33 19.30 1.40 -13.96
C SER A 33 19.35 0.06 -13.22
N ALA A 34 20.54 -0.43 -12.90
CA ALA A 34 20.71 -1.65 -12.12
C ALA A 34 20.26 -1.51 -10.66
N ALA A 35 20.45 -0.33 -10.06
CA ALA A 35 19.96 -0.05 -8.70
C ALA A 35 18.42 0.03 -8.68
N ALA A 36 17.81 0.73 -9.64
CA ALA A 36 16.37 0.82 -9.79
C ALA A 36 15.73 -0.56 -10.01
N SER A 37 16.34 -1.41 -10.84
CA SER A 37 15.87 -2.79 -11.06
C SER A 37 15.89 -3.62 -9.78
N ARG A 38 16.97 -3.53 -8.99
CA ARG A 38 17.05 -4.23 -7.68
C ARG A 38 16.01 -3.71 -6.69
N ALA A 39 15.81 -2.41 -6.60
CA ALA A 39 14.78 -1.83 -5.73
C ALA A 39 13.38 -2.28 -6.13
N ALA A 40 13.07 -2.32 -7.43
CA ALA A 40 11.79 -2.79 -7.94
C ALA A 40 11.56 -4.29 -7.64
N GLN A 41 12.59 -5.12 -7.76
CA GLN A 41 12.52 -6.54 -7.41
C GLN A 41 12.25 -6.74 -5.90
N GLN A 42 12.99 -6.06 -5.04
CA GLN A 42 12.77 -6.11 -3.59
C GLN A 42 11.37 -5.63 -3.19
N ALA A 43 10.85 -4.62 -3.88
CA ALA A 43 9.49 -4.12 -3.67
C ALA A 43 8.44 -5.16 -4.08
N ALA A 44 8.63 -5.84 -5.21
CA ALA A 44 7.77 -6.92 -5.69
C ALA A 44 7.73 -8.11 -4.72
N ASP A 45 8.90 -8.53 -4.22
CA ASP A 45 9.00 -9.61 -3.22
C ASP A 45 8.32 -9.23 -1.90
N SER A 46 8.47 -7.97 -1.47
CA SER A 46 7.79 -7.46 -0.27
C SER A 46 6.27 -7.40 -0.43
N ALA A 47 5.78 -7.00 -1.61
CA ALA A 47 4.35 -6.97 -1.91
C ALA A 47 3.75 -8.38 -1.93
N ARG A 48 4.46 -9.36 -2.48
CA ARG A 48 4.07 -10.77 -2.45
C ARG A 48 4.01 -11.30 -1.02
N SER A 49 5.02 -11.05 -0.21
CA SER A 49 5.04 -11.45 1.21
C SER A 49 3.87 -10.85 2.00
N ALA A 50 3.52 -9.57 1.73
CA ALA A 50 2.36 -8.93 2.34
C ALA A 50 1.04 -9.59 1.90
N GLN A 51 0.89 -9.90 0.60
CA GLN A 51 -0.26 -10.62 0.08
C GLN A 51 -0.44 -11.97 0.76
N GLU A 52 0.62 -12.76 0.91
CA GLU A 52 0.59 -14.06 1.56
C GLU A 52 0.23 -13.95 3.06
N ALA A 53 0.78 -12.95 3.76
CA ALA A 53 0.45 -12.71 5.17
C ALA A 53 -1.02 -12.30 5.37
N ILE A 54 -1.57 -11.43 4.51
CA ILE A 54 -2.96 -11.00 4.53
C ILE A 54 -3.89 -12.20 4.21
N ALA A 55 -3.56 -12.99 3.19
CA ALA A 55 -4.32 -14.19 2.83
C ALA A 55 -4.35 -15.20 3.98
N SER A 56 -3.22 -15.42 4.65
CA SER A 56 -3.14 -16.29 5.83
C SER A 56 -4.00 -15.78 6.99
N ALA A 57 -4.00 -14.46 7.25
CA ALA A 57 -4.84 -13.85 8.28
C ALA A 57 -6.32 -13.98 7.96
N ALA A 58 -6.73 -13.74 6.71
CA ALA A 58 -8.11 -13.90 6.24
C ALA A 58 -8.60 -15.35 6.40
N HIS A 59 -7.81 -16.32 5.95
CA HIS A 59 -8.12 -17.75 6.12
C HIS A 59 -8.29 -18.18 7.58
N ARG A 60 -7.46 -17.63 8.48
CA ARG A 60 -7.61 -17.91 9.92
C ARG A 60 -8.89 -17.29 10.47
N ALA A 61 -9.19 -16.05 10.06
CA ALA A 61 -10.41 -15.38 10.47
C ALA A 61 -11.68 -16.10 9.96
N GLU A 62 -11.64 -16.66 8.76
CA GLU A 62 -12.76 -17.44 8.19
C GLU A 62 -12.98 -18.75 8.94
N ARG A 63 -11.94 -19.54 9.15
CA ARG A 63 -12.03 -20.83 9.88
C ARG A 63 -12.44 -20.68 11.33
N ALA A 64 -12.12 -19.55 11.93
CA ALA A 64 -12.49 -19.25 13.31
C ALA A 64 -13.88 -18.64 13.45
N ALA A 65 -14.66 -18.60 12.37
CA ALA A 65 -16.01 -18.01 12.35
C ALA A 65 -16.95 -18.61 13.39
N ASP A 66 -16.84 -19.90 13.58
CA ASP A 66 -17.74 -20.69 14.42
C ASP A 66 -17.18 -20.92 15.83
N ASP A 67 -15.86 -20.82 15.99
CA ASP A 67 -15.19 -20.97 17.29
C ASP A 67 -14.88 -19.61 17.91
N ALA A 68 -15.82 -19.15 18.73
CA ALA A 68 -15.71 -17.90 19.46
C ALA A 68 -14.89 -18.04 20.75
N SER A 69 -13.92 -18.95 20.86
CA SER A 69 -13.08 -19.05 22.06
C SER A 69 -12.10 -17.86 22.20
N ALA A 70 -11.73 -17.51 23.41
CA ALA A 70 -10.79 -16.40 23.65
C ALA A 70 -9.43 -16.64 23.00
N SER A 71 -8.96 -17.89 22.97
CA SER A 71 -7.71 -18.29 22.33
C SER A 71 -7.72 -18.07 20.81
N VAL A 72 -8.83 -18.38 20.15
CA VAL A 72 -9.02 -18.17 18.71
C VAL A 72 -9.07 -16.70 18.36
N THR A 73 -9.82 -15.90 19.13
CA THR A 73 -9.87 -14.43 18.93
C THR A 73 -8.48 -13.82 19.07
N GLN A 74 -7.70 -14.24 20.05
CA GLN A 74 -6.31 -13.76 20.23
C GLN A 74 -5.40 -14.22 19.09
N ALA A 75 -5.57 -15.45 18.59
CA ALA A 75 -4.79 -15.95 17.45
C ALA A 75 -5.09 -15.17 16.17
N ILE A 76 -6.35 -14.79 15.94
CA ILE A 76 -6.74 -13.91 14.82
C ILE A 76 -6.10 -12.55 14.98
N SER A 77 -6.21 -11.89 16.14
CA SER A 77 -5.62 -10.56 16.36
C SER A 77 -4.12 -10.56 16.08
N ARG A 78 -3.39 -11.58 16.54
CA ARG A 78 -1.96 -11.72 16.24
C ARG A 78 -1.67 -11.92 14.75
N ALA A 79 -2.50 -12.69 14.04
CA ALA A 79 -2.32 -12.90 12.60
C ALA A 79 -2.57 -11.62 11.81
N VAL A 80 -3.62 -10.86 12.16
CA VAL A 80 -3.96 -9.59 11.53
C VAL A 80 -2.88 -8.54 11.80
N ALA A 81 -2.35 -8.47 13.03
CA ALA A 81 -1.24 -7.57 13.36
C ALA A 81 0.02 -7.85 12.52
N ARG A 82 0.40 -9.13 12.35
CA ARG A 82 1.53 -9.52 11.48
C ARG A 82 1.27 -9.14 10.02
N ALA A 83 0.04 -9.31 9.53
CA ALA A 83 -0.34 -8.91 8.19
C ALA A 83 -0.25 -7.38 8.00
N ALA A 84 -0.65 -6.59 9.00
CA ALA A 84 -0.52 -5.14 8.98
C ALA A 84 0.95 -4.68 8.91
N GLU A 85 1.83 -5.30 9.68
CA GLU A 85 3.27 -5.03 9.62
C GLU A 85 3.87 -5.38 8.24
N ALA A 86 3.46 -6.52 7.66
CA ALA A 86 3.92 -6.90 6.33
C ALA A 86 3.42 -5.91 5.26
N ALA A 87 2.17 -5.46 5.35
CA ALA A 87 1.60 -4.48 4.45
C ALA A 87 2.30 -3.12 4.53
N ARG A 88 2.62 -2.63 5.73
CA ARG A 88 3.39 -1.39 5.93
C ARG A 88 4.79 -1.48 5.33
N ARG A 89 5.49 -2.59 5.56
CA ARG A 89 6.82 -2.82 4.97
C ARG A 89 6.77 -2.85 3.44
N ALA A 90 5.77 -3.51 2.87
CA ALA A 90 5.56 -3.53 1.43
C ALA A 90 5.28 -2.14 0.88
N GLN A 91 4.42 -1.36 1.53
CA GLN A 91 4.11 0.02 1.15
C GLN A 91 5.37 0.90 1.13
N GLN A 92 6.20 0.80 2.16
CA GLN A 92 7.46 1.55 2.21
C GLN A 92 8.41 1.18 1.07
N ARG A 93 8.60 -0.12 0.81
CA ARG A 93 9.45 -0.60 -0.30
C ARG A 93 8.94 -0.18 -1.67
N LEU A 94 7.62 -0.21 -1.86
CA LEU A 94 7.00 0.24 -3.10
C LEU A 94 7.15 1.75 -3.29
N ARG A 95 7.05 2.54 -2.22
CA ARG A 95 7.31 3.98 -2.26
C ARG A 95 8.76 4.27 -2.66
N GLU A 96 9.74 3.61 -2.06
CA GLU A 96 11.15 3.72 -2.40
C GLU A 96 11.39 3.33 -3.88
N SER A 97 10.77 2.24 -4.34
CA SER A 97 10.84 1.80 -5.73
C SER A 97 10.20 2.80 -6.70
N ALA A 98 9.06 3.39 -6.37
CA ALA A 98 8.38 4.39 -7.19
C ALA A 98 9.21 5.66 -7.35
N GLN A 99 9.94 6.06 -6.31
CA GLN A 99 10.87 7.20 -6.37
C GLN A 99 12.09 6.92 -7.25
N ALA A 100 12.57 5.67 -7.25
CA ALA A 100 13.72 5.25 -8.07
C ALA A 100 13.35 4.91 -9.52
N ALA A 101 12.07 4.71 -9.82
CA ALA A 101 11.62 4.29 -11.15
C ALA A 101 11.68 5.45 -12.16
N ALA A 102 12.01 5.11 -13.41
CA ALA A 102 12.04 6.02 -14.55
C ALA A 102 11.19 5.48 -15.71
N GLY A 103 10.81 6.37 -16.65
CA GLY A 103 10.05 5.99 -17.85
C GLY A 103 8.75 5.25 -17.55
N ASP A 104 8.42 4.27 -18.39
CA ASP A 104 7.18 3.49 -18.31
C ASP A 104 7.00 2.70 -16.99
N GLY A 105 8.10 2.39 -16.30
CA GLY A 105 8.06 1.70 -15.01
C GLY A 105 7.51 2.55 -13.88
N ARG A 106 7.57 3.89 -13.98
CA ARG A 106 7.13 4.81 -12.93
C ARG A 106 5.63 4.73 -12.68
N GLU A 107 4.83 4.65 -13.72
CA GLU A 107 3.38 4.56 -13.58
C GLU A 107 2.96 3.26 -12.88
N LEU A 108 3.56 2.13 -13.27
CA LEU A 108 3.30 0.83 -12.65
C LEU A 108 3.75 0.80 -11.18
N ALA A 109 4.92 1.38 -10.88
CA ALA A 109 5.41 1.49 -9.51
C ALA A 109 4.48 2.34 -8.64
N ARG A 110 3.94 3.44 -9.19
CA ARG A 110 2.95 4.28 -8.49
C ARG A 110 1.63 3.56 -8.26
N LYS A 111 1.11 2.83 -9.25
CA LYS A 111 -0.07 1.97 -9.07
C LYS A 111 0.13 0.93 -7.98
N ALA A 112 1.31 0.31 -7.93
CA ALA A 112 1.66 -0.64 -6.88
C ALA A 112 1.73 0.02 -5.49
N GLU A 113 2.30 1.22 -5.38
CA GLU A 113 2.33 2.01 -4.13
C GLU A 113 0.91 2.34 -3.65
N GLU A 114 0.06 2.86 -4.52
CA GLU A 114 -1.33 3.21 -4.21
C GLU A 114 -2.15 1.99 -3.76
N ALA A 115 -2.04 0.88 -4.47
CA ALA A 115 -2.72 -0.36 -4.10
C ALA A 115 -2.20 -0.92 -2.76
N SER A 116 -0.89 -0.85 -2.51
CA SER A 116 -0.30 -1.24 -1.24
C SER A 116 -0.74 -0.34 -0.08
N GLY A 117 -0.91 0.96 -0.33
CA GLY A 117 -1.49 1.90 0.63
C GLY A 117 -2.92 1.53 1.02
N ARG A 118 -3.76 1.16 0.04
CA ARG A 118 -5.12 0.65 0.32
C ARG A 118 -5.09 -0.65 1.13
N ALA A 119 -4.20 -1.58 0.79
CA ALA A 119 -4.04 -2.83 1.53
C ALA A 119 -3.61 -2.60 2.98
N ALA A 120 -2.66 -1.70 3.22
CA ALA A 120 -2.21 -1.33 4.56
C ALA A 120 -3.34 -0.71 5.38
N ALA A 121 -4.06 0.26 4.82
CA ALA A 121 -5.19 0.91 5.49
C ALA A 121 -6.33 -0.07 5.82
N ALA A 122 -6.68 -0.98 4.90
CA ALA A 122 -7.68 -2.01 5.14
C ALA A 122 -7.23 -3.00 6.23
N THR A 123 -5.95 -3.37 6.24
CA THR A 123 -5.40 -4.27 7.26
C THR A 123 -5.37 -3.59 8.63
N GLU A 124 -5.08 -2.30 8.72
CA GLU A 124 -5.16 -1.53 9.98
C GLU A 124 -6.59 -1.45 10.52
N ARG A 125 -7.59 -1.27 9.64
CA ARG A 125 -8.99 -1.37 10.05
C ARG A 125 -9.30 -2.76 10.61
N ALA A 126 -8.83 -3.82 9.96
CA ALA A 126 -9.02 -5.18 10.45
C ALA A 126 -8.37 -5.42 11.82
N VAL A 127 -7.21 -4.80 12.12
CA VAL A 127 -6.59 -4.85 13.46
C VAL A 127 -7.52 -4.23 14.51
N LYS A 128 -8.02 -3.01 14.24
CA LYS A 128 -8.92 -2.30 15.17
C LYS A 128 -10.20 -3.10 15.45
N GLU A 129 -10.81 -3.66 14.41
CA GLU A 129 -12.02 -4.49 14.54
C GLU A 129 -11.75 -5.80 15.29
N ALA A 130 -10.61 -6.45 15.03
CA ALA A 130 -10.23 -7.66 15.75
C ALA A 130 -9.94 -7.40 17.23
N GLU A 131 -9.32 -6.27 17.55
CA GLU A 131 -9.10 -5.83 18.93
C GLU A 131 -10.42 -5.45 19.63
N ALA A 132 -11.32 -4.77 18.92
CA ALA A 132 -12.66 -4.46 19.43
C ALA A 132 -13.44 -5.75 19.72
N ALA A 133 -13.40 -6.74 18.83
CA ALA A 133 -14.03 -8.04 19.06
C ALA A 133 -13.48 -8.73 20.30
N ALA A 134 -12.16 -8.66 20.52
CA ALA A 134 -11.54 -9.26 21.70
C ALA A 134 -11.97 -8.58 23.02
N ARG A 135 -12.09 -7.25 23.03
CA ARG A 135 -12.55 -6.47 24.19
C ARG A 135 -14.05 -6.67 24.44
N GLN A 136 -14.89 -6.52 23.45
CA GLN A 136 -16.33 -6.63 23.55
C GLN A 136 -16.77 -8.01 24.02
N ARG A 137 -16.00 -9.04 23.70
CA ARG A 137 -16.27 -10.38 24.21
C ARG A 137 -16.16 -10.47 25.73
N ALA A 138 -15.21 -9.76 26.32
CA ALA A 138 -15.04 -9.74 27.77
C ALA A 138 -16.13 -8.91 28.49
N GLU A 139 -16.64 -7.86 27.84
CA GLU A 139 -17.45 -6.81 28.45
C GLU A 139 -18.94 -6.85 28.06
N ALA A 140 -19.25 -7.08 26.77
CA ALA A 140 -20.60 -6.86 26.22
C ALA A 140 -21.30 -8.14 25.68
N GLY A 141 -20.63 -9.30 25.67
CA GLY A 141 -21.25 -10.55 25.28
C GLY A 141 -20.95 -11.00 23.84
N LYS A 142 -21.58 -12.13 23.45
CA LYS A 142 -21.22 -12.86 22.23
C LYS A 142 -21.63 -12.17 20.92
N GLU A 143 -22.68 -11.35 20.93
CA GLU A 143 -23.27 -10.82 19.71
C GLU A 143 -22.43 -9.65 19.14
N GLU A 144 -22.02 -8.72 20.00
CA GLU A 144 -21.16 -7.61 19.63
C GLU A 144 -19.78 -8.08 19.19
N ALA A 145 -19.23 -9.09 19.87
CA ALA A 145 -17.98 -9.72 19.44
C ALA A 145 -18.09 -10.37 18.04
N ARG A 146 -19.24 -10.96 17.71
CA ARG A 146 -19.51 -11.51 16.36
C ARG A 146 -19.58 -10.41 15.31
N LYS A 147 -20.25 -9.30 15.57
CA LYS A 147 -20.32 -8.15 14.65
C LYS A 147 -18.94 -7.60 14.34
N ALA A 148 -18.12 -7.37 15.37
CA ALA A 148 -16.76 -6.89 15.20
C ALA A 148 -15.87 -7.91 14.46
N ALA A 149 -16.01 -9.20 14.72
CA ALA A 149 -15.31 -10.24 13.98
C ALA A 149 -15.72 -10.29 12.49
N GLN A 150 -16.99 -10.06 12.17
CA GLN A 150 -17.45 -9.92 10.79
C GLN A 150 -16.87 -8.69 10.10
N ALA A 151 -16.81 -7.54 10.78
CA ALA A 151 -16.18 -6.33 10.27
C ALA A 151 -14.68 -6.54 10.00
N ALA A 152 -13.97 -7.21 10.90
CA ALA A 152 -12.56 -7.58 10.69
C ALA A 152 -12.36 -8.46 9.45
N ARG A 153 -13.27 -9.42 9.20
CA ARG A 153 -13.22 -10.27 7.97
C ARG A 153 -13.47 -9.45 6.71
N ALA A 154 -14.46 -8.57 6.73
CA ALA A 154 -14.74 -7.70 5.59
C ALA A 154 -13.51 -6.84 5.24
N ALA A 155 -12.88 -6.22 6.25
CA ALA A 155 -11.65 -5.45 6.08
C ALA A 155 -10.48 -6.30 5.58
N LEU A 156 -10.34 -7.55 6.02
CA LEU A 156 -9.30 -8.46 5.51
C LEU A 156 -9.51 -8.87 4.05
N ARG A 157 -10.76 -9.06 3.61
CA ARG A 157 -11.06 -9.32 2.18
C ARG A 157 -10.68 -8.13 1.32
N GLU A 158 -11.07 -6.92 1.72
CA GLU A 158 -10.67 -5.68 1.04
C GLU A 158 -9.13 -5.56 0.97
N ALA A 159 -8.45 -5.82 2.09
CA ALA A 159 -6.99 -5.82 2.15
C ALA A 159 -6.38 -6.87 1.20
N GLN A 160 -6.98 -8.04 1.09
CA GLN A 160 -6.52 -9.12 0.22
C GLN A 160 -6.61 -8.74 -1.26
N ASP A 161 -7.71 -8.13 -1.68
CA ASP A 161 -7.89 -7.69 -3.07
C ASP A 161 -6.91 -6.57 -3.42
N ALA A 162 -6.76 -5.58 -2.56
CA ALA A 162 -5.78 -4.51 -2.74
C ALA A 162 -4.32 -5.03 -2.73
N ALA A 163 -4.00 -6.02 -1.91
CA ALA A 163 -2.67 -6.63 -1.87
C ALA A 163 -2.35 -7.44 -3.14
N ARG A 164 -3.34 -8.12 -3.73
CA ARG A 164 -3.19 -8.81 -5.03
C ARG A 164 -2.90 -7.81 -6.15
N GLU A 165 -3.65 -6.71 -6.18
CA GLU A 165 -3.42 -5.63 -7.14
C GLU A 165 -2.00 -5.04 -6.99
N ALA A 166 -1.58 -4.75 -5.76
CA ALA A 166 -0.25 -4.24 -5.45
C ALA A 166 0.85 -5.20 -5.90
N ALA A 167 0.73 -6.49 -5.61
CA ALA A 167 1.71 -7.50 -6.00
C ALA A 167 1.82 -7.65 -7.51
N THR A 168 0.69 -7.61 -8.23
CA THR A 168 0.66 -7.67 -9.69
C THR A 168 1.33 -6.46 -10.32
N ALA A 169 0.97 -5.25 -9.89
CA ALA A 169 1.56 -4.01 -10.40
C ALA A 169 3.06 -3.90 -10.06
N ALA A 170 3.47 -4.33 -8.86
CA ALA A 170 4.87 -4.34 -8.45
C ALA A 170 5.71 -5.29 -9.31
N ARG A 171 5.18 -6.47 -9.65
CA ARG A 171 5.86 -7.41 -10.54
C ARG A 171 6.04 -6.83 -11.94
N GLN A 172 4.99 -6.25 -12.50
CA GLN A 172 5.07 -5.59 -13.81
C GLN A 172 6.08 -4.43 -13.81
N ALA A 173 6.15 -3.65 -12.72
CA ALA A 173 7.15 -2.60 -12.56
C ALA A 173 8.57 -3.16 -12.50
N ALA A 174 8.77 -4.28 -11.80
CA ALA A 174 10.07 -4.95 -11.70
C ALA A 174 10.53 -5.49 -13.06
N ASP A 175 9.63 -6.10 -13.84
CA ASP A 175 9.92 -6.58 -15.20
C ASP A 175 10.34 -5.44 -16.11
N LYS A 176 9.61 -4.30 -16.10
CA LYS A 176 9.98 -3.10 -16.87
C LYS A 176 11.31 -2.50 -16.45
N ALA A 177 11.61 -2.46 -15.16
CA ALA A 177 12.89 -1.97 -14.65
C ALA A 177 14.05 -2.90 -15.06
N ALA A 178 13.83 -4.20 -15.09
CA ALA A 178 14.81 -5.18 -15.57
C ALA A 178 15.08 -5.04 -17.08
N ASP A 179 14.04 -4.82 -17.89
CA ASP A 179 14.18 -4.54 -19.33
C ASP A 179 14.99 -3.26 -19.59
N ALA A 180 14.68 -2.18 -18.87
CA ALA A 180 15.41 -0.92 -18.97
C ALA A 180 16.89 -1.08 -18.60
N ALA A 181 17.19 -1.86 -17.55
CA ALA A 181 18.56 -2.15 -17.15
C ALA A 181 19.33 -2.96 -18.21
N ARG A 182 18.68 -3.93 -18.86
CA ARG A 182 19.26 -4.72 -19.96
C ARG A 182 19.58 -3.85 -21.18
N ASN A 183 18.68 -2.94 -21.53
CA ASN A 183 18.87 -2.05 -22.67
C ASN A 183 19.99 -1.03 -22.43
N ALA A 184 20.09 -0.46 -21.23
CA ALA A 184 21.20 0.42 -20.83
C ALA A 184 22.56 -0.29 -20.82
N GLY A 185 22.58 -1.63 -20.76
CA GLY A 185 23.78 -2.43 -20.85
C GLY A 185 24.29 -2.69 -22.28
N ARG A 186 23.44 -2.44 -23.29
CA ARG A 186 23.75 -2.67 -24.73
C ARG A 186 24.13 -1.41 -25.48
N SER A 187 23.93 -0.24 -24.88
CA SER A 187 24.35 1.08 -25.37
C SER A 187 25.73 1.44 -24.83
#